data_bc50f156cebd0da0613c657c67f35aa8
#
_entry.id   bc50f156cebd0da0613c657c67f35aa8
#
_cell.length_a   1.000
_cell.length_b   1.000
_cell.length_c   1.000
_cell.angle_alpha   90.00
_cell.angle_beta   90.00
_cell.angle_gamma   90.00
#
_symmetry.space_group_name_H-M   'P 1'
#
loop_
_entity.id
_entity.type
_entity.pdbx_description
1 polymer ?
#
loop_
_entity_poly.entity_id
_entity_poly.type
_entity_poly.pdbx_seq_one_letter_code
_entity_poly.pdbx_strand_id
1 'polypeptide(L)'
;MLSLKNQTDEGLFTLIQKNDVKATAELLNRYKGKFYTAIYLLIKDKYLAEDIFQDTCIKIIHCIREKKYQEDGRFLPWAMRIARNQAIDYIRMI
;
A
#
# COMPACT_ATOMS: atom_id res chain seq x y z
N MET A 1 -27.01 2.31 -2.86
CA MET A 1 -25.76 1.97 -2.17
C MET A 1 -24.59 2.39 -3.05
N LEU A 2 -23.65 3.15 -2.50
CA LEU A 2 -22.49 3.57 -3.26
C LEU A 2 -21.51 2.41 -3.39
N SER A 3 -21.02 2.19 -4.60
CA SER A 3 -19.92 1.23 -4.83
C SER A 3 -18.65 1.74 -4.15
N LEU A 4 -17.83 0.83 -3.61
CA LEU A 4 -16.52 1.21 -3.06
C LEU A 4 -15.63 1.86 -4.09
N LYS A 5 -15.83 1.55 -5.38
CA LYS A 5 -15.08 2.20 -6.46
C LYS A 5 -15.32 3.70 -6.53
N ASN A 6 -16.43 4.18 -6.00
CA ASN A 6 -16.77 5.61 -5.99
C ASN A 6 -16.34 6.31 -4.71
N GLN A 7 -15.79 5.59 -3.75
CA GLN A 7 -15.30 6.18 -2.51
C GLN A 7 -13.98 6.91 -2.75
N THR A 8 -13.77 7.99 -2.00
CA THR A 8 -12.44 8.63 -1.95
C THR A 8 -11.47 7.74 -1.17
N ASP A 9 -10.18 7.98 -1.33
CA ASP A 9 -9.18 7.28 -0.52
C ASP A 9 -9.46 7.49 0.97
N GLU A 10 -9.79 8.73 1.36
CA GLU A 10 -10.11 9.07 2.75
C GLU A 10 -11.29 8.25 3.26
N GLY A 11 -12.33 8.09 2.44
CA GLY A 11 -13.49 7.26 2.79
C GLY A 11 -13.09 5.81 3.00
N LEU A 12 -12.19 5.30 2.17
CA LEU A 12 -11.67 3.94 2.33
C LEU A 12 -10.85 3.81 3.62
N PHE A 13 -10.05 4.81 3.97
CA PHE A 13 -9.25 4.76 5.22
C PHE A 13 -10.17 4.60 6.44
N THR A 14 -11.27 5.34 6.46
CA THR A 14 -12.24 5.23 7.56
C THR A 14 -12.79 3.81 7.67
N LEU A 15 -13.12 3.20 6.54
CA LEU A 15 -13.63 1.83 6.51
C LEU A 15 -12.56 0.82 6.92
N ILE A 16 -11.32 1.02 6.47
CA ILE A 16 -10.19 0.14 6.83
C ILE A 16 -9.96 0.18 8.34
N GLN A 17 -10.08 1.35 8.95
CA GLN A 17 -9.96 1.49 10.40
C GLN A 17 -11.04 0.73 11.16
N LYS A 18 -12.16 0.42 10.48
CA LYS A 18 -13.22 -0.43 11.01
C LYS A 18 -13.08 -1.89 10.59
N ASN A 19 -11.94 -2.26 10.04
CA ASN A 19 -11.63 -3.62 9.59
C ASN A 19 -12.48 -4.09 8.40
N ASP A 20 -12.86 -3.17 7.52
CA ASP A 20 -13.60 -3.52 6.31
C ASP A 20 -12.66 -4.13 5.28
N VAL A 21 -12.82 -5.43 5.03
CA VAL A 21 -11.93 -6.19 4.11
C VAL A 21 -12.10 -5.72 2.66
N LYS A 22 -13.33 -5.40 2.27
CA LYS A 22 -13.59 -4.94 0.89
C LYS A 22 -12.97 -3.59 0.62
N ALA A 23 -12.98 -2.68 1.61
CA ALA A 23 -12.34 -1.38 1.49
C ALA A 23 -10.82 -1.54 1.36
N THR A 24 -10.23 -2.45 2.12
CA THR A 24 -8.81 -2.77 2.02
C THR A 24 -8.45 -3.24 0.61
N ALA A 25 -9.23 -4.17 0.05
CA ALA A 25 -9.01 -4.69 -1.28
C ALA A 25 -9.14 -3.59 -2.34
N GLU A 26 -10.13 -2.71 -2.19
CA GLU A 26 -10.32 -1.61 -3.13
C GLU A 26 -9.16 -0.63 -3.13
N LEU A 27 -8.67 -0.26 -1.95
CA LEU A 27 -7.54 0.67 -1.84
C LEU A 27 -6.29 0.08 -2.50
N LEU A 28 -5.95 -1.16 -2.17
CA LEU A 28 -4.80 -1.83 -2.76
C LEU A 28 -4.94 -1.97 -4.26
N ASN A 29 -6.14 -2.28 -4.74
CA ASN A 29 -6.42 -2.42 -6.17
C ASN A 29 -6.15 -1.13 -6.95
N ARG A 30 -6.40 0.03 -6.34
CA ARG A 30 -6.16 1.33 -6.98
C ARG A 30 -4.68 1.58 -7.25
N TYR A 31 -3.80 1.10 -6.38
CA TYR A 31 -2.39 1.50 -6.39
C TYR A 31 -1.40 0.36 -6.55
N LYS A 32 -1.87 -0.89 -6.59
CA LYS A 32 -0.98 -2.08 -6.60
C LYS A 32 0.05 -2.03 -7.72
N GLY A 33 -0.34 -1.57 -8.90
CA GLY A 33 0.57 -1.50 -10.04
C GLY A 33 1.74 -0.55 -9.79
N LYS A 34 1.44 0.59 -9.15
CA LYS A 34 2.47 1.58 -8.83
C LYS A 34 3.43 1.05 -7.76
N PHE A 35 2.90 0.40 -6.74
CA PHE A 35 3.73 -0.18 -5.68
C PHE A 35 4.64 -1.27 -6.24
N TYR A 36 4.07 -2.20 -6.99
CA TYR A 36 4.81 -3.30 -7.57
C TYR A 36 5.90 -2.81 -8.52
N THR A 37 5.56 -1.87 -9.41
CA THR A 37 6.52 -1.34 -10.37
C THR A 37 7.71 -0.67 -9.67
N ALA A 38 7.44 0.14 -8.65
CA ALA A 38 8.52 0.79 -7.89
C ALA A 38 9.47 -0.23 -7.26
N ILE A 39 8.90 -1.30 -6.69
CA ILE A 39 9.69 -2.37 -6.07
C ILE A 39 10.47 -3.14 -7.13
N TYR A 40 9.82 -3.51 -8.22
CA TYR A 40 10.46 -4.29 -9.29
C TYR A 40 11.64 -3.54 -9.92
N LEU A 41 11.51 -2.23 -10.11
CA LEU A 41 12.59 -1.45 -10.70
C LEU A 41 13.87 -1.48 -9.85
N LEU A 42 13.73 -1.65 -8.54
CA LEU A 42 14.88 -1.76 -7.63
C LEU A 42 15.39 -3.20 -7.50
N ILE A 43 14.49 -4.16 -7.45
CA ILE A 43 14.83 -5.56 -7.14
C ILE A 43 15.19 -6.34 -8.42
N LYS A 44 14.50 -6.08 -9.54
CA LYS A 44 14.73 -6.74 -10.84
C LYS A 44 14.53 -8.25 -10.82
N ASP A 45 13.76 -8.75 -9.87
CA ASP A 45 13.41 -10.17 -9.75
C ASP A 45 11.92 -10.25 -9.45
N LYS A 46 11.19 -10.93 -10.32
CA LYS A 46 9.73 -10.99 -10.25
C LYS A 46 9.23 -11.61 -8.96
N TYR A 47 9.84 -12.72 -8.54
CA TYR A 47 9.37 -13.45 -7.36
C TYR A 47 9.68 -12.69 -6.07
N LEU A 48 10.88 -12.14 -5.98
CA LEU A 48 11.27 -11.34 -4.82
C LEU A 48 10.47 -10.04 -4.74
N ALA A 49 10.23 -9.41 -5.91
CA ALA A 49 9.43 -8.19 -5.95
C ALA A 49 8.01 -8.47 -5.45
N GLU A 50 7.44 -9.62 -5.78
CA GLU A 50 6.10 -9.99 -5.33
C GLU A 50 6.05 -10.18 -3.81
N ASP A 51 7.05 -10.85 -3.23
CA ASP A 51 7.13 -11.03 -1.79
C ASP A 51 7.25 -9.69 -1.06
N ILE A 52 8.11 -8.80 -1.55
CA ILE A 52 8.28 -7.47 -0.97
C ILE A 52 7.00 -6.65 -1.13
N PHE A 53 6.34 -6.79 -2.27
CA PHE A 53 5.07 -6.11 -2.52
C PHE A 53 4.01 -6.53 -1.50
N GLN A 54 3.88 -7.82 -1.21
CA GLN A 54 2.93 -8.30 -0.21
C GLN A 54 3.22 -7.71 1.17
N ASP A 55 4.48 -7.72 1.58
CA ASP A 55 4.89 -7.14 2.86
C ASP A 55 4.60 -5.64 2.90
N THR A 56 4.82 -4.95 1.78
CA THR A 56 4.54 -3.52 1.65
C THR A 56 3.05 -3.24 1.84
N CYS A 57 2.19 -4.04 1.20
CA CYS A 57 0.75 -3.88 1.33
C CYS A 57 0.29 -4.08 2.77
N ILE A 58 0.82 -5.11 3.44
CA ILE A 58 0.51 -5.38 4.84
C ILE A 58 0.91 -4.18 5.71
N LYS A 59 2.09 -3.64 5.48
CA LYS A 59 2.59 -2.50 6.27
C LYS A 59 1.75 -1.25 6.06
N ILE A 60 1.38 -0.96 4.81
CA ILE A 60 0.54 0.21 4.48
C ILE A 60 -0.82 0.09 5.18
N ILE A 61 -1.47 -1.07 5.05
CA ILE A 61 -2.77 -1.29 5.65
C ILE A 61 -2.69 -1.23 7.17
N HIS A 62 -1.66 -1.81 7.76
CA HIS A 62 -1.44 -1.73 9.20
C HIS A 62 -1.32 -0.28 9.67
N CYS A 63 -0.55 0.54 8.96
CA CYS A 63 -0.38 1.95 9.31
C CYS A 63 -1.70 2.72 9.24
N ILE A 64 -2.54 2.45 8.24
CA ILE A 64 -3.85 3.07 8.11
C ILE A 64 -4.75 2.61 9.27
N ARG A 65 -4.79 1.30 9.54
CA ARG A 65 -5.65 0.73 10.58
C ARG A 65 -5.29 1.26 11.96
N GLU A 66 -4.01 1.43 12.22
CA GLU A 66 -3.49 1.91 13.51
C GLU A 66 -3.45 3.44 13.56
N LYS A 67 -4.00 4.12 12.56
CA LYS A 67 -4.04 5.59 12.48
C LYS A 67 -2.66 6.24 12.53
N LYS A 68 -1.64 5.54 12.05
CA LYS A 68 -0.27 6.06 11.96
C LYS A 68 -0.05 6.91 10.72
N TYR A 69 -0.99 6.87 9.77
CA TYR A 69 -1.01 7.74 8.61
C TYR A 69 -2.13 8.77 8.78
N GLN A 70 -1.79 10.05 8.66
CA GLN A 70 -2.78 11.12 8.68
C GLN A 70 -3.07 11.54 7.25
N GLU A 71 -4.37 11.59 6.92
CA GLU A 71 -4.78 11.97 5.57
C GLU A 71 -4.59 13.48 5.37
N ASP A 72 -3.62 13.83 4.54
CA ASP A 72 -3.33 15.20 4.16
C ASP A 72 -3.25 15.37 2.63
N GLY A 73 -3.83 14.42 1.90
CA GLY A 73 -3.81 14.43 0.44
C GLY A 73 -2.53 13.88 -0.18
N ARG A 74 -1.65 13.30 0.63
CA ARG A 74 -0.35 12.80 0.17
C ARG A 74 -0.20 11.30 0.32
N PHE A 75 -1.31 10.56 0.22
CA PHE A 75 -1.28 9.12 0.41
C PHE A 75 -0.29 8.43 -0.53
N LEU A 76 -0.38 8.71 -1.84
CA LEU A 76 0.46 8.00 -2.80
C LEU A 76 1.95 8.25 -2.59
N PRO A 77 2.45 9.48 -2.42
CA PRO A 77 3.86 9.69 -2.10
C PRO A 77 4.31 8.99 -0.82
N TRP A 78 3.47 9.00 0.22
CA TRP A 78 3.76 8.33 1.48
C TRP A 78 3.87 6.82 1.29
N ALA A 79 2.90 6.21 0.60
CA ALA A 79 2.88 4.78 0.37
C ALA A 79 4.05 4.34 -0.53
N MET A 80 4.38 5.15 -1.55
CA MET A 80 5.51 4.86 -2.43
C MET A 80 6.83 4.90 -1.69
N ARG A 81 6.96 5.77 -0.69
CA ARG A 81 8.16 5.79 0.17
C ARG A 81 8.28 4.48 0.94
N ILE A 82 7.17 3.98 1.48
CA ILE A 82 7.18 2.69 2.17
C ILE A 82 7.61 1.57 1.22
N ALA A 83 7.06 1.55 0.00
CA ALA A 83 7.40 0.53 -0.99
C ALA A 83 8.90 0.55 -1.33
N ARG A 84 9.45 1.73 -1.60
CA ARG A 84 10.87 1.86 -1.92
C ARG A 84 11.75 1.47 -0.74
N ASN A 85 11.38 1.89 0.48
CA ASN A 85 12.16 1.56 1.66
C ASN A 85 12.16 0.07 1.94
N GLN A 86 11.05 -0.63 1.72
CA GLN A 86 11.00 -2.08 1.85
C GLN A 86 11.97 -2.76 0.87
N ALA A 87 12.00 -2.30 -0.37
CA ALA A 87 12.93 -2.84 -1.38
C ALA A 87 14.38 -2.54 -1.02
N ILE A 88 14.68 -1.33 -0.59
CA ILE A 88 16.04 -0.92 -0.20
C ILE A 88 16.51 -1.73 1.00
N ASP A 89 15.65 -1.91 1.99
CA ASP A 89 15.97 -2.71 3.18
C ASP A 89 16.32 -4.14 2.80
N TYR A 90 15.56 -4.72 1.87
CA TYR A 90 15.85 -6.06 1.36
C TYR A 90 17.23 -6.11 0.71
N ILE A 91 17.56 -5.14 -0.14
CA ILE A 91 18.87 -5.08 -0.82
C ILE A 91 19.99 -5.02 0.19
N ARG A 92 19.81 -4.28 1.30
CA ARG A 92 20.83 -4.15 2.35
C ARG A 92 21.04 -5.44 3.14
N MET A 93 20.07 -6.34 3.12
CA MET A 93 20.15 -7.60 3.87
C MET A 93 20.94 -8.68 3.13
N ILE A 94 21.13 -8.56 1.83
CA ILE A 94 21.78 -9.59 1.03
C ILE A 94 23.26 -9.28 0.71
#